data_28db1942472a8581a6a02bccac551966
#
_entry.id   28db1942472a8581a6a02bccac551966
#
_cell.length_a   1.000
_cell.length_b   1.000
_cell.length_c   1.000
_cell.angle_alpha   90.00
_cell.angle_beta   90.00
_cell.angle_gamma   90.00
#
_symmetry.space_group_name_H-M   'P 1'
#
loop_
_entity.id
_entity.type
_entity.pdbx_description
1 polymer ?
#
loop_
_entity_poly.entity_id
_entity_poly.type
_entity_poly.pdbx_seq_one_letter_code
_entity_poly.pdbx_strand_id
1 'polypeptide(L)'
;MAHALLIEELDSLQGNDAMKTSSFWKAGHAPTLLAAFFYFDLSFMVWVLLGPLAIQISADLQLTAAQKGLMVATPLLAGALLRIVMGVLVDHLKPKKAGLIGQVFVLASLTWAWLGDLSQFQHLLTLGVLLGVAGSAFAVALPLASRWYPPEHQGTALGIAGAGNSGTAIAALFAPGLALAFG
;
A
#
# COMPACT_ATOMS: atom_id res chain seq x y z
N MET A 1 -3.23 47.90 -17.72
CA MET A 1 -3.01 47.02 -18.87
C MET A 1 -2.30 45.71 -18.48
N ALA A 2 -1.12 45.72 -17.83
CA ALA A 2 -0.42 44.50 -17.39
C ALA A 2 -1.20 43.60 -16.41
N HIS A 3 -1.92 44.20 -15.47
CA HIS A 3 -2.70 43.46 -14.44
C HIS A 3 -3.91 42.71 -15.08
N ALA A 4 -4.54 43.30 -16.10
CA ALA A 4 -5.66 42.65 -16.78
C ALA A 4 -5.21 41.46 -17.61
N LEU A 5 -4.05 41.56 -18.29
CA LEU A 5 -3.45 40.47 -19.06
C LEU A 5 -3.03 39.29 -18.14
N LEU A 6 -2.55 39.59 -16.94
CA LEU A 6 -2.13 38.58 -15.95
C LEU A 6 -3.34 37.81 -15.37
N ILE A 7 -4.47 38.48 -15.14
CA ILE A 7 -5.72 37.85 -14.73
C ILE A 7 -6.28 36.94 -15.83
N GLU A 8 -6.29 37.44 -17.07
CA GLU A 8 -6.77 36.64 -18.22
C GLU A 8 -5.89 35.42 -18.50
N GLU A 9 -4.57 35.52 -18.28
CA GLU A 9 -3.64 34.39 -18.35
C GLU A 9 -3.86 33.39 -17.24
N LEU A 10 -4.08 33.83 -15.99
CA LEU A 10 -4.40 32.96 -14.84
C LEU A 10 -5.74 32.23 -15.04
N ASP A 11 -6.76 32.92 -15.50
CA ASP A 11 -8.08 32.32 -15.79
C ASP A 11 -7.99 31.28 -16.92
N SER A 12 -7.18 31.55 -17.95
CA SER A 12 -6.95 30.61 -19.04
C SER A 12 -6.20 29.36 -18.59
N LEU A 13 -5.23 29.49 -17.67
CA LEU A 13 -4.50 28.38 -17.07
C LEU A 13 -5.42 27.55 -16.19
N GLN A 14 -6.23 28.18 -15.33
CA GLN A 14 -7.19 27.48 -14.46
C GLN A 14 -8.27 26.75 -15.28
N GLY A 15 -8.81 27.38 -16.32
CA GLY A 15 -9.77 26.75 -17.23
C GLY A 15 -9.21 25.55 -17.97
N ASN A 16 -7.94 25.64 -18.37
CA ASN A 16 -7.25 24.57 -19.08
C ASN A 16 -6.94 23.37 -18.16
N ASP A 17 -6.59 23.63 -16.89
CA ASP A 17 -6.35 22.58 -15.90
C ASP A 17 -7.65 21.89 -15.47
N ALA A 18 -8.74 22.62 -15.30
CA ALA A 18 -10.06 22.06 -15.01
C ALA A 18 -10.58 21.18 -16.15
N MET A 19 -10.33 21.58 -17.40
CA MET A 19 -10.71 20.82 -18.60
C MET A 19 -9.85 19.57 -18.76
N LYS A 20 -8.55 19.63 -18.44
CA LYS A 20 -7.65 18.47 -18.42
C LYS A 20 -8.02 17.46 -17.33
N THR A 21 -8.36 17.93 -16.12
CA THR A 21 -8.79 17.04 -15.02
C THR A 21 -10.12 16.37 -15.32
N SER A 22 -11.10 17.08 -15.88
CA SER A 22 -12.37 16.48 -16.31
C SER A 22 -12.18 15.44 -17.43
N SER A 23 -11.22 15.65 -18.32
CA SER A 23 -10.83 14.70 -19.35
C SER A 23 -10.19 13.44 -18.76
N PHE A 24 -9.31 13.56 -17.75
CA PHE A 24 -8.64 12.44 -17.10
C PHE A 24 -9.63 11.43 -16.50
N TRP A 25 -10.61 11.89 -15.73
CA TRP A 25 -11.59 10.99 -15.08
C TRP A 25 -12.51 10.27 -16.08
N LYS A 26 -12.66 10.83 -17.29
CA LYS A 26 -13.43 10.22 -18.38
C LYS A 26 -12.58 9.37 -19.33
N ALA A 27 -11.26 9.56 -19.31
CA ALA A 27 -10.34 8.88 -20.22
C ALA A 27 -10.07 7.41 -19.83
N GLY A 28 -10.39 7.03 -18.59
CA GLY A 28 -10.17 5.67 -18.07
C GLY A 28 -11.27 5.23 -17.12
N HIS A 29 -11.03 4.13 -16.39
CA HIS A 29 -11.99 3.58 -15.44
C HIS A 29 -11.65 4.00 -14.01
N ALA A 30 -12.18 5.14 -13.58
CA ALA A 30 -11.94 5.72 -12.26
C ALA A 30 -12.20 4.76 -11.07
N PRO A 31 -13.26 3.92 -11.05
CA PRO A 31 -13.45 2.96 -9.97
C PRO A 31 -12.29 1.96 -9.84
N THR A 32 -11.70 1.51 -10.94
CA THR A 32 -10.52 0.62 -10.88
C THR A 32 -9.29 1.35 -10.35
N LEU A 33 -9.10 2.61 -10.71
CA LEU A 33 -8.01 3.43 -10.19
C LEU A 33 -8.12 3.62 -8.67
N LEU A 34 -9.31 3.96 -8.17
CA LEU A 34 -9.56 4.09 -6.74
C LEU A 34 -9.39 2.73 -6.01
N ALA A 35 -9.87 1.65 -6.62
CA ALA A 35 -9.65 0.31 -6.07
C ALA A 35 -8.16 -0.05 -6.01
N ALA A 36 -7.36 0.33 -7.00
CA ALA A 36 -5.91 0.14 -6.99
C ALA A 36 -5.23 0.96 -5.88
N PHE A 37 -5.64 2.22 -5.70
CA PHE A 37 -5.18 3.09 -4.62
C PHE A 37 -5.47 2.47 -3.24
N PHE A 38 -6.74 2.16 -2.94
CA PHE A 38 -7.12 1.60 -1.64
C PHE A 38 -6.53 0.21 -1.40
N TYR A 39 -6.45 -0.63 -2.42
CA TYR A 39 -5.77 -1.91 -2.32
C TYR A 39 -4.30 -1.74 -1.89
N PHE A 40 -3.61 -0.78 -2.49
CA PHE A 40 -2.22 -0.50 -2.17
C PHE A 40 -2.08 0.12 -0.77
N ASP A 41 -2.91 1.11 -0.45
CA ASP A 41 -2.90 1.81 0.84
C ASP A 41 -3.12 0.85 2.02
N LEU A 42 -4.18 0.05 1.96
CA LEU A 42 -4.48 -0.94 3.00
C LEU A 42 -3.40 -2.04 3.09
N SER A 43 -2.90 -2.50 1.95
CA SER A 43 -1.82 -3.50 1.94
C SER A 43 -0.55 -2.96 2.58
N PHE A 44 -0.20 -1.70 2.33
CA PHE A 44 0.98 -1.09 2.92
C PHE A 44 0.82 -0.78 4.41
N MET A 45 -0.39 -0.43 4.87
CA MET A 45 -0.68 -0.36 6.31
C MET A 45 -0.34 -1.69 7.01
N VAL A 46 -0.81 -2.81 6.44
CA VAL A 46 -0.59 -4.14 7.00
C VAL A 46 0.88 -4.56 6.89
N TRP A 47 1.53 -4.27 5.76
CA TRP A 47 2.92 -4.64 5.53
C TRP A 47 3.89 -4.08 6.56
N VAL A 48 3.71 -2.82 6.95
CA VAL A 48 4.63 -2.15 7.89
C VAL A 48 4.19 -2.28 9.35
N LEU A 49 3.09 -2.98 9.64
CA LEU A 49 2.42 -2.98 10.94
C LEU A 49 3.35 -3.32 12.13
N LEU A 50 4.28 -4.25 11.95
CA LEU A 50 5.23 -4.63 13.00
C LEU A 50 6.21 -3.51 13.38
N GLY A 51 6.43 -2.53 12.50
CA GLY A 51 7.28 -1.37 12.77
C GLY A 51 6.69 -0.43 13.84
N PRO A 52 5.53 0.18 13.59
CA PRO A 52 4.83 1.02 14.57
C PRO A 52 4.55 0.32 15.91
N LEU A 53 4.24 -0.98 15.89
CA LEU A 53 3.96 -1.78 17.10
C LEU A 53 5.22 -2.32 17.79
N ALA A 54 6.41 -2.08 17.23
CA ALA A 54 7.64 -2.71 17.69
C ALA A 54 8.01 -2.40 19.16
N ILE A 55 7.62 -1.23 19.68
CA ILE A 55 7.88 -0.86 21.07
C ILE A 55 7.03 -1.71 22.00
N GLN A 56 5.73 -1.82 21.74
CA GLN A 56 4.78 -2.58 22.54
C GLN A 56 5.12 -4.08 22.52
N ILE A 57 5.24 -4.67 21.33
CA ILE A 57 5.57 -6.08 21.16
C ILE A 57 6.92 -6.42 21.81
N SER A 58 7.92 -5.53 21.71
CA SER A 58 9.23 -5.77 22.34
C SER A 58 9.17 -5.72 23.87
N ALA A 59 8.30 -4.89 24.44
CA ALA A 59 8.09 -4.83 25.88
C ALA A 59 7.38 -6.08 26.39
N ASP A 60 6.32 -6.51 25.70
CA ASP A 60 5.51 -7.68 26.08
C ASP A 60 6.31 -8.99 26.02
N LEU A 61 7.12 -9.15 24.97
CA LEU A 61 7.89 -10.38 24.73
C LEU A 61 9.36 -10.28 25.18
N GLN A 62 9.74 -9.19 25.84
CA GLN A 62 11.10 -8.98 26.35
C GLN A 62 12.18 -9.16 25.26
N LEU A 63 11.93 -8.64 24.06
CA LEU A 63 12.82 -8.82 22.92
C LEU A 63 14.12 -8.03 23.09
N THR A 64 15.24 -8.65 22.73
CA THR A 64 16.51 -7.94 22.60
C THR A 64 16.47 -6.93 21.43
N ALA A 65 17.40 -5.96 21.42
CA ALA A 65 17.50 -4.98 20.35
C ALA A 65 17.68 -5.64 18.95
N ALA A 66 18.44 -6.74 18.89
CA ALA A 66 18.65 -7.52 17.68
C ALA A 66 17.36 -8.20 17.19
N GLN A 67 16.60 -8.83 18.10
CA GLN A 67 15.32 -9.45 17.78
C GLN A 67 14.29 -8.45 17.32
N LYS A 68 14.19 -7.28 17.98
CA LYS A 68 13.34 -6.18 17.55
C LYS A 68 13.70 -5.71 16.12
N GLY A 69 14.98 -5.54 15.84
CA GLY A 69 15.46 -5.18 14.51
C GLY A 69 15.08 -6.22 13.44
N LEU A 70 15.25 -7.52 13.73
CA LEU A 70 14.86 -8.60 12.84
C LEU A 70 13.35 -8.66 12.63
N MET A 71 12.55 -8.49 13.66
CA MET A 71 11.09 -8.47 13.58
C MET A 71 10.59 -7.39 12.61
N VAL A 72 11.15 -6.18 12.69
CA VAL A 72 10.78 -5.06 11.79
C VAL A 72 11.33 -5.25 10.38
N ALA A 73 12.53 -5.80 10.24
CA ALA A 73 13.16 -6.00 8.94
C ALA A 73 12.55 -7.16 8.13
N THR A 74 12.06 -8.21 8.80
CA THR A 74 11.57 -9.43 8.14
C THR A 74 10.43 -9.16 7.14
N PRO A 75 9.34 -8.44 7.46
CA PRO A 75 8.30 -8.15 6.47
C PRO A 75 8.82 -7.31 5.31
N LEU A 76 9.77 -6.40 5.55
CA LEU A 76 10.33 -5.53 4.51
C LEU A 76 11.13 -6.36 3.51
N LEU A 77 12.00 -7.25 3.99
CA LEU A 77 12.79 -8.15 3.15
C LEU A 77 11.90 -9.16 2.41
N ALA A 78 10.95 -9.77 3.12
CA ALA A 78 10.00 -10.69 2.50
C ALA A 78 9.17 -10.00 1.40
N GLY A 79 8.67 -8.78 1.65
CA GLY A 79 7.93 -8.01 0.66
C GLY A 79 8.75 -7.65 -0.57
N ALA A 80 10.03 -7.34 -0.40
CA ALA A 80 10.93 -7.07 -1.52
C ALA A 80 11.10 -8.31 -2.41
N LEU A 81 11.31 -9.49 -1.82
CA LEU A 81 11.45 -10.75 -2.55
C LEU A 81 10.13 -11.21 -3.18
N LEU A 82 9.05 -11.18 -2.41
CA LEU A 82 7.72 -11.63 -2.88
C LEU A 82 7.15 -10.71 -3.97
N ARG A 83 7.65 -9.49 -4.12
CA ARG A 83 7.30 -8.61 -5.24
C ARG A 83 7.65 -9.20 -6.60
N ILE A 84 8.75 -9.95 -6.69
CA ILE A 84 9.15 -10.65 -7.91
C ILE A 84 8.13 -11.76 -8.22
N VAL A 85 7.80 -12.57 -7.21
CA VAL A 85 6.81 -13.65 -7.35
C VAL A 85 5.45 -13.10 -7.75
N MET A 86 5.01 -12.01 -7.09
CA MET A 86 3.74 -11.37 -7.38
C MET A 86 3.72 -10.75 -8.79
N GLY A 87 4.83 -10.18 -9.25
CA GLY A 87 4.96 -9.67 -10.62
C GLY A 87 4.73 -10.77 -11.65
N VAL A 88 5.39 -11.90 -11.51
CA VAL A 88 5.18 -13.09 -12.37
C VAL A 88 3.72 -13.56 -12.31
N LEU A 89 3.13 -13.60 -11.13
CA LEU A 89 1.72 -13.99 -10.95
C LEU A 89 0.76 -13.02 -11.66
N VAL A 90 1.04 -11.72 -11.61
CA VAL A 90 0.27 -10.67 -12.32
C VAL A 90 0.33 -10.85 -13.82
N ASP A 91 1.48 -11.22 -14.36
CA ASP A 91 1.65 -11.44 -15.79
C ASP A 91 0.84 -12.66 -16.28
N HIS A 92 0.79 -13.75 -15.49
CA HIS A 92 0.05 -14.97 -15.85
C HIS A 92 -1.46 -14.89 -15.56
N LEU A 93 -1.85 -14.35 -14.40
CA LEU A 93 -3.24 -14.38 -13.92
C LEU A 93 -4.01 -13.08 -14.12
N LYS A 94 -3.36 -12.01 -14.57
CA LYS A 94 -3.84 -10.61 -14.59
C LYS A 94 -3.89 -9.99 -13.19
N PRO A 95 -3.77 -8.64 -13.05
CA PRO A 95 -3.64 -7.96 -11.76
C PRO A 95 -4.77 -8.25 -10.77
N LYS A 96 -6.02 -8.26 -11.24
CA LYS A 96 -7.18 -8.49 -10.36
C LYS A 96 -7.13 -9.86 -9.66
N LYS A 97 -6.83 -10.93 -10.39
CA LYS A 97 -6.78 -12.28 -9.81
C LYS A 97 -5.57 -12.44 -8.89
N ALA A 98 -4.40 -11.97 -9.32
CA ALA A 98 -3.19 -11.99 -8.49
C ALA A 98 -3.39 -11.20 -7.19
N GLY A 99 -3.99 -10.02 -7.27
CA GLY A 99 -4.31 -9.21 -6.10
C GLY A 99 -5.28 -9.87 -5.13
N LEU A 100 -6.33 -10.52 -5.63
CA LEU A 100 -7.26 -11.27 -4.78
C LEU A 100 -6.58 -12.44 -4.07
N ILE A 101 -5.72 -13.20 -4.76
CA ILE A 101 -4.93 -14.28 -4.14
C ILE A 101 -4.04 -13.71 -3.03
N GLY A 102 -3.30 -12.63 -3.31
CA GLY A 102 -2.46 -11.96 -2.32
C GLY A 102 -3.27 -11.50 -1.10
N GLN A 103 -4.45 -10.91 -1.34
CA GLN A 103 -5.30 -10.42 -0.26
C GLN A 103 -5.87 -11.55 0.62
N VAL A 104 -6.28 -12.68 0.03
CA VAL A 104 -6.69 -13.87 0.79
C VAL A 104 -5.54 -14.37 1.67
N PHE A 105 -4.32 -14.40 1.17
CA PHE A 105 -3.13 -14.77 1.94
C PHE A 105 -2.89 -13.83 3.11
N VAL A 106 -2.99 -12.52 2.88
CA VAL A 106 -2.83 -11.49 3.94
C VAL A 106 -3.90 -11.64 5.01
N LEU A 107 -5.16 -11.81 4.61
CA LEU A 107 -6.26 -12.01 5.57
C LEU A 107 -6.09 -13.30 6.38
N ALA A 108 -5.67 -14.39 5.75
CA ALA A 108 -5.38 -15.65 6.44
C ALA A 108 -4.24 -15.47 7.44
N SER A 109 -3.20 -14.71 7.09
CA SER A 109 -2.08 -14.41 7.97
C SER A 109 -2.48 -13.58 9.20
N LEU A 110 -3.32 -12.57 8.99
CA LEU A 110 -3.87 -11.76 10.09
C LEU A 110 -4.82 -12.58 10.98
N THR A 111 -5.65 -13.43 10.37
CA THR A 111 -6.52 -14.35 11.12
C THR A 111 -5.71 -15.32 11.96
N TRP A 112 -4.63 -15.88 11.40
CA TRP A 112 -3.72 -16.73 12.15
C TRP A 112 -3.04 -15.96 13.30
N ALA A 113 -2.63 -14.72 13.07
CA ALA A 113 -2.05 -13.88 14.11
C ALA A 113 -3.04 -13.57 15.24
N TRP A 114 -4.33 -13.38 14.91
CA TRP A 114 -5.38 -13.09 15.89
C TRP A 114 -5.80 -14.31 16.71
N LEU A 115 -5.88 -15.48 16.09
CA LEU A 115 -6.32 -16.73 16.76
C LEU A 115 -5.17 -17.52 17.35
N GLY A 116 -3.94 -17.27 16.91
CA GLY A 116 -2.75 -18.02 17.29
C GLY A 116 -2.03 -17.43 18.49
N ASP A 117 -1.06 -18.18 18.97
CA ASP A 117 -0.14 -17.75 20.03
C ASP A 117 1.09 -17.08 19.40
N LEU A 118 1.24 -15.78 19.58
CA LEU A 118 2.39 -15.00 19.12
C LEU A 118 3.44 -14.79 20.22
N SER A 119 3.39 -15.54 21.32
CA SER A 119 4.32 -15.42 22.44
C SER A 119 5.78 -15.78 22.09
N GLN A 120 6.00 -16.50 21.00
CA GLN A 120 7.33 -16.89 20.57
C GLN A 120 7.86 -15.99 19.45
N PHE A 121 9.14 -15.63 19.57
CA PHE A 121 9.80 -14.79 18.56
C PHE A 121 9.74 -15.38 17.14
N GLN A 122 9.83 -16.70 16.99
CA GLN A 122 9.70 -17.38 15.71
C GLN A 122 8.34 -17.15 15.04
N HIS A 123 7.26 -17.10 15.82
CA HIS A 123 5.91 -16.83 15.30
C HIS A 123 5.82 -15.38 14.75
N LEU A 124 6.49 -14.41 15.40
CA LEU A 124 6.58 -13.04 14.90
C LEU A 124 7.35 -12.97 13.58
N LEU A 125 8.46 -13.69 13.45
CA LEU A 125 9.20 -13.74 12.18
C LEU A 125 8.38 -14.40 11.08
N THR A 126 7.67 -15.48 11.38
CA THR A 126 6.76 -16.15 10.45
C THR A 126 5.66 -15.19 9.99
N LEU A 127 5.03 -14.49 10.94
CA LEU A 127 4.05 -13.44 10.63
C LEU A 127 4.68 -12.36 9.72
N GLY A 128 5.88 -11.90 10.04
CA GLY A 128 6.60 -10.92 9.23
C GLY A 128 6.78 -11.37 7.78
N VAL A 129 7.18 -12.63 7.56
CA VAL A 129 7.28 -13.21 6.20
C VAL A 129 5.92 -13.22 5.50
N LEU A 130 4.87 -13.66 6.18
CA LEU A 130 3.52 -13.72 5.64
C LEU A 130 2.97 -12.32 5.30
N LEU A 131 3.20 -11.32 6.16
CA LEU A 131 2.84 -9.93 5.89
C LEU A 131 3.65 -9.32 4.72
N GLY A 132 4.80 -9.89 4.39
CA GLY A 132 5.55 -9.54 3.18
C GLY A 132 4.73 -9.67 1.89
N VAL A 133 3.73 -10.56 1.86
CA VAL A 133 2.79 -10.67 0.72
C VAL A 133 2.06 -9.33 0.51
N ALA A 134 1.66 -8.64 1.59
CA ALA A 134 1.05 -7.33 1.51
C ALA A 134 2.01 -6.29 0.90
N GLY A 135 3.33 -6.36 1.22
CA GLY A 135 4.36 -5.51 0.62
C GLY A 135 4.56 -5.72 -0.88
N SER A 136 4.11 -6.84 -1.43
CA SER A 136 4.14 -7.12 -2.87
C SER A 136 2.97 -6.46 -3.64
N ALA A 137 2.02 -5.81 -2.97
CA ALA A 137 0.84 -5.18 -3.55
C ALA A 137 1.17 -4.12 -4.62
N PHE A 138 2.33 -3.49 -4.54
CA PHE A 138 2.85 -2.58 -5.55
C PHE A 138 2.86 -3.20 -6.96
N ALA A 139 3.27 -4.48 -7.08
CA ALA A 139 3.29 -5.20 -8.35
C ALA A 139 1.89 -5.45 -8.94
N VAL A 140 0.84 -5.35 -8.13
CA VAL A 140 -0.56 -5.49 -8.55
C VAL A 140 -1.19 -4.13 -8.84
N ALA A 141 -1.04 -3.17 -7.93
CA ALA A 141 -1.74 -1.89 -7.97
C ALA A 141 -1.39 -1.06 -9.20
N LEU A 142 -0.10 -0.96 -9.53
CA LEU A 142 0.33 -0.13 -10.66
C LEU A 142 -0.16 -0.67 -12.02
N PRO A 143 0.01 -1.97 -12.36
CA PRO A 143 -0.57 -2.50 -13.59
C PRO A 143 -2.11 -2.49 -13.59
N LEU A 144 -2.75 -2.61 -12.42
CA LEU A 144 -4.20 -2.51 -12.32
C LEU A 144 -4.68 -1.10 -12.70
N ALA A 145 -3.98 -0.07 -12.24
CA ALA A 145 -4.31 1.32 -12.56
C ALA A 145 -3.99 1.67 -14.03
N SER A 146 -2.75 1.39 -14.48
CA SER A 146 -2.27 1.86 -15.78
C SER A 146 -3.00 1.23 -16.97
N ARG A 147 -3.43 -0.03 -16.87
CA ARG A 147 -4.11 -0.74 -17.98
C ARG A 147 -5.47 -0.15 -18.38
N TRP A 148 -6.05 0.71 -17.57
CA TRP A 148 -7.34 1.34 -17.82
C TRP A 148 -7.23 2.78 -18.34
N TYR A 149 -6.01 3.30 -18.49
CA TYR A 149 -5.77 4.65 -18.95
C TYR A 149 -4.90 4.67 -20.23
N PRO A 150 -5.20 5.55 -21.19
CA PRO A 150 -4.38 5.73 -22.37
C PRO A 150 -3.01 6.30 -22.01
N PRO A 151 -1.98 6.13 -22.87
CA PRO A 151 -0.58 6.47 -22.58
C PRO A 151 -0.38 7.87 -22.00
N GLU A 152 -1.08 8.87 -22.52
CA GLU A 152 -0.99 10.28 -22.10
C GLU A 152 -1.46 10.51 -20.65
N HIS A 153 -2.28 9.63 -20.12
CA HIS A 153 -2.82 9.70 -18.76
C HIS A 153 -2.24 8.68 -17.79
N GLN A 154 -1.40 7.75 -18.25
CA GLN A 154 -0.83 6.70 -17.40
C GLN A 154 0.03 7.24 -16.26
N GLY A 155 0.81 8.31 -16.50
CA GLY A 155 1.62 8.94 -15.47
C GLY A 155 0.78 9.44 -14.29
N THR A 156 -0.34 10.11 -14.54
CA THR A 156 -1.28 10.57 -13.52
C THR A 156 -1.96 9.40 -12.81
N ALA A 157 -2.38 8.37 -13.56
CA ALA A 157 -3.00 7.17 -12.98
C ALA A 157 -2.02 6.42 -12.06
N LEU A 158 -0.77 6.26 -12.46
CA LEU A 158 0.28 5.65 -11.66
C LEU A 158 0.61 6.49 -10.42
N GLY A 159 0.61 7.83 -10.53
CA GLY A 159 0.82 8.74 -9.42
C GLY A 159 -0.29 8.62 -8.37
N ILE A 160 -1.55 8.58 -8.79
CA ILE A 160 -2.71 8.39 -7.88
C ILE A 160 -2.65 7.01 -7.22
N ALA A 161 -2.43 5.93 -7.98
CA ALA A 161 -2.31 4.60 -7.41
C ALA A 161 -1.12 4.49 -6.45
N GLY A 162 0.03 5.10 -6.83
CA GLY A 162 1.25 5.13 -6.02
C GLY A 162 1.10 5.94 -4.72
N ALA A 163 0.19 6.90 -4.67
CA ALA A 163 -0.14 7.62 -3.44
C ALA A 163 -0.72 6.71 -2.34
N GLY A 164 -1.17 5.48 -2.67
CA GLY A 164 -1.49 4.43 -1.69
C GLY A 164 -0.33 4.04 -0.78
N ASN A 165 0.90 4.49 -1.04
CA ASN A 165 2.00 4.43 -0.08
C ASN A 165 1.73 5.24 1.22
N SER A 166 0.73 6.12 1.23
CA SER A 166 0.24 6.83 2.44
C SER A 166 -0.19 5.88 3.56
N GLY A 167 -0.58 4.65 3.24
CA GLY A 167 -0.90 3.61 4.21
C GLY A 167 0.19 3.38 5.24
N THR A 168 1.48 3.55 4.87
CA THR A 168 2.59 3.46 5.82
C THR A 168 2.53 4.55 6.89
N ALA A 169 2.20 5.78 6.51
CA ALA A 169 2.04 6.90 7.44
C ALA A 169 0.80 6.72 8.32
N ILE A 170 -0.31 6.25 7.74
CA ILE A 170 -1.54 5.96 8.49
C ILE A 170 -1.27 4.89 9.54
N ALA A 171 -0.60 3.79 9.19
CA ALA A 171 -0.22 2.75 10.14
C ALA A 171 0.67 3.31 11.28
N ALA A 172 1.67 4.13 10.94
CA ALA A 172 2.57 4.71 11.93
C ALA A 172 1.85 5.64 12.93
N LEU A 173 0.85 6.39 12.48
CA LEU A 173 0.10 7.31 13.30
C LEU A 173 -0.96 6.63 14.19
N PHE A 174 -1.65 5.64 13.65
CA PHE A 174 -2.84 5.09 14.31
C PHE A 174 -2.62 3.74 14.97
N ALA A 175 -1.76 2.86 14.44
CA ALA A 175 -1.62 1.51 14.96
C ALA A 175 -1.17 1.46 16.44
N PRO A 176 -0.21 2.28 16.92
CA PRO A 176 0.17 2.24 18.34
C PRO A 176 -0.97 2.64 19.28
N GLY A 177 -1.74 3.67 18.89
CA GLY A 177 -2.89 4.12 19.69
C GLY A 177 -4.03 3.10 19.73
N LEU A 178 -4.30 2.43 18.60
CA LEU A 178 -5.30 1.35 18.53
C LEU A 178 -4.88 0.13 19.37
N ALA A 179 -3.60 -0.25 19.32
CA ALA A 179 -3.10 -1.34 20.14
C ALA A 179 -3.19 -1.05 21.65
N LEU A 180 -2.97 0.22 22.07
CA LEU A 180 -3.16 0.61 23.47
C LEU A 180 -4.63 0.62 23.90
N ALA A 181 -5.55 0.87 22.99
CA ALA A 181 -6.97 0.98 23.29
C ALA A 181 -7.71 -0.39 23.30
N PHE A 182 -7.26 -1.32 22.46
CA PHE A 182 -7.97 -2.58 22.21
C PHE A 182 -7.15 -3.85 22.57
N GLY A 183 -5.89 -3.70 22.92
CA GLY A 183 -4.99 -4.79 23.33
C GLY A 183 -4.13 -5.31 22.19
#